data_3437bc5c9943a783119ea0395e8be425
#
_entry.id   3437bc5c9943a783119ea0395e8be425
#
_cell.length_a   1.000
_cell.length_b   1.000
_cell.length_c   1.000
_cell.angle_alpha   90.00
_cell.angle_beta   90.00
_cell.angle_gamma   90.00
#
_symmetry.space_group_name_H-M   'P 1'
#
loop_
_entity.id
_entity.type
_entity.pdbx_description
1 polymer ?
#
loop_
_entity_poly.entity_id
_entity_poly.type
_entity_poly.pdbx_seq_one_letter_code
_entity_poly.pdbx_strand_id
1 'polypeptide(L)'
;HYFFKQRPMDNRPQIAIEQARAWSRGEISMTQAREAAYAAHNAAKETEGAACAAARSAGHAVAVAHMADHELGAAAYAIKAVREASPIEIREKVGKIECIWQRDNLPKAIYDLVISDQQTRNIKFWSFFDC
;
A
#
# COMPACT_ATOMS: atom_id res chain seq x y z
N HIS A 1 9.75 1.89 -6.14
CA HIS A 1 11.21 1.94 -5.98
C HIS A 1 11.79 0.64 -5.42
N TYR A 2 11.36 0.15 -4.23
CA TYR A 2 11.88 -1.07 -3.61
C TYR A 2 11.69 -2.33 -4.45
N PHE A 3 10.55 -2.48 -5.12
CA PHE A 3 10.26 -3.63 -5.97
C PHE A 3 11.23 -3.72 -7.16
N PHE A 4 11.47 -2.62 -7.85
CA PHE A 4 12.35 -2.59 -9.04
C PHE A 4 13.80 -2.92 -8.75
N LYS A 5 14.27 -2.79 -7.50
CA LYS A 5 15.61 -3.25 -7.12
C LYS A 5 15.81 -4.76 -7.26
N GLN A 6 14.74 -5.55 -7.04
CA GLN A 6 14.77 -7.01 -7.18
C GLN A 6 14.28 -7.46 -8.55
N ARG A 7 13.30 -6.74 -9.13
CA ARG A 7 12.61 -7.11 -10.37
C ARG A 7 12.53 -5.90 -11.32
N PRO A 8 13.64 -5.48 -11.93
CA PRO A 8 13.69 -4.23 -12.72
C PRO A 8 12.83 -4.27 -14.01
N MET A 9 12.56 -5.46 -14.55
CA MET A 9 11.75 -5.65 -15.77
C MET A 9 10.28 -5.98 -15.49
N ASP A 10 9.88 -6.13 -14.22
CA ASP A 10 8.50 -6.46 -13.85
C ASP A 10 7.74 -5.19 -13.46
N ASN A 11 6.80 -4.78 -14.29
CA ASN A 11 6.02 -3.56 -14.11
C ASN A 11 4.63 -3.79 -13.49
N ARG A 12 4.28 -5.04 -13.08
CA ARG A 12 2.96 -5.36 -12.52
C ARG A 12 2.56 -4.45 -11.35
N PRO A 13 3.40 -4.16 -10.36
CA PRO A 13 3.03 -3.23 -9.27
C PRO A 13 2.86 -1.78 -9.74
N GLN A 14 3.65 -1.34 -10.72
CA GLN A 14 3.48 -0.01 -11.31
C GLN A 14 2.14 0.09 -12.06
N ILE A 15 1.81 -0.91 -12.88
CA ILE A 15 0.52 -0.98 -13.58
C ILE A 15 -0.63 -0.95 -12.56
N ALA A 16 -0.52 -1.65 -11.43
CA ALA A 16 -1.54 -1.63 -10.39
C ALA A 16 -1.80 -0.20 -9.87
N ILE A 17 -0.77 0.61 -9.62
CA ILE A 17 -0.92 2.01 -9.22
C ILE A 17 -1.57 2.86 -10.31
N GLU A 18 -1.17 2.67 -11.57
CA GLU A 18 -1.76 3.36 -12.73
C GLU A 18 -3.25 3.00 -12.87
N GLN A 19 -3.59 1.72 -12.73
CA GLN A 19 -4.98 1.23 -12.79
C GLN A 19 -5.82 1.74 -11.59
N ALA A 20 -5.24 1.86 -10.38
CA ALA A 20 -5.94 2.47 -9.25
C ALA A 20 -6.34 3.92 -9.55
N ARG A 21 -5.44 4.71 -10.15
CA ARG A 21 -5.72 6.08 -10.58
C ARG A 21 -6.74 6.13 -11.71
N ALA A 22 -6.64 5.24 -12.70
CA ALA A 22 -7.60 5.15 -13.80
C ALA A 22 -9.01 4.79 -13.29
N TRP A 23 -9.09 3.83 -12.35
CA TRP A 23 -10.37 3.47 -11.72
C TRP A 23 -10.98 4.66 -10.95
N SER A 24 -10.20 5.42 -10.20
CA SER A 24 -10.69 6.59 -9.45
C SER A 24 -11.25 7.69 -10.36
N ARG A 25 -10.85 7.72 -11.63
CA ARG A 25 -11.39 8.63 -12.66
C ARG A 25 -12.52 8.01 -13.49
N GLY A 26 -12.92 6.77 -13.19
CA GLY A 26 -13.98 6.07 -13.93
C GLY A 26 -13.57 5.59 -15.33
N GLU A 27 -12.27 5.47 -15.59
CA GLU A 27 -11.72 5.10 -16.92
C GLU A 27 -11.64 3.58 -17.16
N ILE A 28 -11.67 2.80 -16.10
CA ILE A 28 -11.64 1.34 -16.17
C ILE A 28 -12.73 0.70 -15.33
N SER A 29 -13.06 -0.56 -15.64
CA SER A 29 -14.01 -1.36 -14.87
C SER A 29 -13.41 -1.90 -13.57
N MET A 30 -14.30 -2.27 -12.62
CA MET A 30 -13.90 -2.99 -11.42
C MET A 30 -13.15 -4.30 -11.74
N THR A 31 -13.54 -5.02 -12.80
CA THR A 31 -12.89 -6.26 -13.22
C THR A 31 -11.45 -6.01 -13.63
N GLN A 32 -11.18 -4.98 -14.44
CA GLN A 32 -9.83 -4.61 -14.85
C GLN A 32 -8.97 -4.20 -13.64
N ALA A 33 -9.52 -3.43 -12.71
CA ALA A 33 -8.83 -3.06 -11.47
C ALA A 33 -8.49 -4.31 -10.63
N ARG A 34 -9.41 -5.26 -10.50
CA ARG A 34 -9.21 -6.52 -9.76
C ARG A 34 -8.13 -7.39 -10.38
N GLU A 35 -8.08 -7.50 -11.71
CA GLU A 35 -7.03 -8.24 -12.41
C GLU A 35 -5.65 -7.63 -12.14
N ALA A 36 -5.53 -6.30 -12.17
CA ALA A 36 -4.29 -5.60 -11.81
C ALA A 36 -3.88 -5.85 -10.35
N ALA A 37 -4.84 -5.92 -9.43
CA ALA A 37 -4.57 -6.26 -8.03
C ALA A 37 -3.97 -7.66 -7.89
N TYR A 38 -4.57 -8.66 -8.56
CA TYR A 38 -4.04 -10.03 -8.55
C TYR A 38 -2.64 -10.13 -9.17
N ALA A 39 -2.40 -9.41 -10.27
CA ALA A 39 -1.09 -9.38 -10.91
C ALA A 39 -0.02 -8.81 -9.96
N ALA A 40 -0.28 -7.70 -9.27
CA ALA A 40 0.63 -7.13 -8.28
C ALA A 40 0.85 -8.06 -7.08
N HIS A 41 -0.19 -8.72 -6.58
CA HIS A 41 -0.07 -9.69 -5.49
C HIS A 41 0.72 -10.94 -5.92
N ASN A 42 0.62 -11.37 -7.16
CA ASN A 42 1.45 -12.46 -7.70
C ASN A 42 2.91 -12.02 -7.82
N ALA A 43 3.17 -10.79 -8.30
CA ALA A 43 4.53 -10.23 -8.30
C ALA A 43 5.15 -10.21 -6.89
N ALA A 44 4.35 -9.87 -5.87
CA ALA A 44 4.80 -9.89 -4.48
C ALA A 44 5.27 -11.27 -4.01
N LYS A 45 4.61 -12.34 -4.44
CA LYS A 45 4.99 -13.73 -4.08
C LYS A 45 6.36 -14.16 -4.63
N GLU A 46 6.84 -13.46 -5.64
CA GLU A 46 8.12 -13.72 -6.31
C GLU A 46 9.27 -12.88 -5.73
N THR A 47 9.02 -12.14 -4.66
CA THR A 47 9.98 -11.22 -4.01
C THR A 47 9.91 -11.33 -2.50
N GLU A 48 10.87 -10.74 -1.81
CA GLU A 48 10.98 -10.76 -0.36
C GLU A 48 11.16 -9.35 0.23
N GLY A 49 10.99 -9.24 1.54
CA GLY A 49 11.26 -8.01 2.29
C GLY A 49 10.52 -6.79 1.74
N ALA A 50 11.22 -5.68 1.66
CA ALA A 50 10.68 -4.40 1.20
C ALA A 50 10.06 -4.45 -0.21
N ALA A 51 10.61 -5.26 -1.12
CA ALA A 51 10.07 -5.44 -2.47
C ALA A 51 8.70 -6.14 -2.44
N CYS A 52 8.57 -7.21 -1.67
CA CYS A 52 7.30 -7.89 -1.45
C CYS A 52 6.25 -6.94 -0.84
N ALA A 53 6.63 -6.21 0.21
CA ALA A 53 5.73 -5.26 0.86
C ALA A 53 5.29 -4.13 -0.09
N ALA A 54 6.19 -3.59 -0.90
CA ALA A 54 5.85 -2.56 -1.90
C ALA A 54 4.87 -3.07 -2.96
N ALA A 55 5.06 -4.28 -3.47
CA ALA A 55 4.12 -4.89 -4.42
C ALA A 55 2.75 -5.19 -3.78
N ARG A 56 2.71 -5.61 -2.50
CA ARG A 56 1.48 -5.78 -1.73
C ARG A 56 0.74 -4.45 -1.57
N SER A 57 1.45 -3.37 -1.24
CA SER A 57 0.86 -2.02 -1.14
C SER A 57 0.19 -1.61 -2.45
N ALA A 58 0.87 -1.77 -3.59
CA ALA A 58 0.32 -1.48 -4.91
C ALA A 58 -0.93 -2.32 -5.23
N GLY A 59 -0.89 -3.62 -4.92
CA GLY A 59 -2.04 -4.52 -5.10
C GLY A 59 -3.25 -4.09 -4.26
N HIS A 60 -3.04 -3.75 -3.00
CA HIS A 60 -4.11 -3.25 -2.13
C HIS A 60 -4.68 -1.91 -2.60
N ALA A 61 -3.84 -1.00 -3.10
CA ALA A 61 -4.29 0.30 -3.59
C ALA A 61 -5.33 0.17 -4.73
N VAL A 62 -5.13 -0.74 -5.67
CA VAL A 62 -6.09 -0.97 -6.75
C VAL A 62 -7.25 -1.90 -6.35
N ALA A 63 -7.05 -2.75 -5.32
CA ALA A 63 -8.06 -3.67 -4.82
C ALA A 63 -9.24 -2.95 -4.14
N VAL A 64 -9.10 -1.67 -3.74
CA VAL A 64 -10.23 -0.85 -3.24
C VAL A 64 -11.38 -0.75 -4.23
N ALA A 65 -11.13 -0.95 -5.51
CA ALA A 65 -12.14 -0.96 -6.55
C ALA A 65 -13.23 -2.03 -6.33
N HIS A 66 -12.90 -3.14 -5.69
CA HIS A 66 -13.84 -4.23 -5.41
C HIS A 66 -14.09 -4.46 -3.92
N MET A 67 -13.29 -3.87 -3.04
CA MET A 67 -13.46 -3.96 -1.58
C MET A 67 -12.78 -2.78 -0.89
N ALA A 68 -13.58 -1.88 -0.33
CA ALA A 68 -13.10 -0.66 0.32
C ALA A 68 -12.10 -0.94 1.46
N ASP A 69 -12.26 -2.04 2.18
CA ASP A 69 -11.38 -2.45 3.30
C ASP A 69 -9.89 -2.60 2.95
N HIS A 70 -9.54 -2.58 1.65
CA HIS A 70 -8.16 -2.66 1.19
C HIS A 70 -7.38 -1.34 1.34
N GLU A 71 -8.03 -0.19 1.61
CA GLU A 71 -7.37 1.12 1.71
C GLU A 71 -6.30 1.16 2.80
N LEU A 72 -6.60 0.65 4.00
CA LEU A 72 -5.60 0.55 5.07
C LEU A 72 -4.52 -0.49 4.78
N GLY A 73 -4.83 -1.52 4.00
CA GLY A 73 -3.83 -2.48 3.53
C GLY A 73 -2.76 -1.81 2.68
N ALA A 74 -3.14 -0.93 1.76
CA ALA A 74 -2.20 -0.15 0.96
C ALA A 74 -1.25 0.67 1.84
N ALA A 75 -1.80 1.41 2.80
CA ALA A 75 -1.05 2.25 3.74
C ALA A 75 -0.11 1.41 4.64
N ALA A 76 -0.63 0.35 5.26
CA ALA A 76 0.14 -0.51 6.17
C ALA A 76 1.31 -1.22 5.45
N TYR A 77 1.09 -1.73 4.23
CA TYR A 77 2.16 -2.35 3.46
C TYR A 77 3.19 -1.34 2.94
N ALA A 78 2.82 -0.07 2.71
CA ALA A 78 3.79 0.98 2.42
C ALA A 78 4.69 1.25 3.64
N ILE A 79 4.12 1.37 4.84
CA ILE A 79 4.88 1.47 6.10
C ILE A 79 5.78 0.25 6.27
N LYS A 80 5.28 -0.95 6.02
CA LYS A 80 6.07 -2.18 6.08
C LYS A 80 7.26 -2.13 5.12
N ALA A 81 7.08 -1.65 3.90
CA ALA A 81 8.15 -1.57 2.90
C ALA A 81 9.30 -0.67 3.36
N VAL A 82 9.02 0.52 3.90
CA VAL A 82 10.08 1.41 4.41
C VAL A 82 10.78 0.83 5.64
N ARG A 83 10.06 0.14 6.51
CA ARG A 83 10.63 -0.55 7.69
C ARG A 83 11.59 -1.65 7.24
N GLU A 84 11.18 -2.51 6.32
CA GLU A 84 12.00 -3.63 5.84
C GLU A 84 13.18 -3.20 4.97
N ALA A 85 13.11 -2.02 4.34
CA ALA A 85 14.22 -1.42 3.61
C ALA A 85 15.29 -0.79 4.51
N SER A 86 15.01 -0.67 5.81
CA SER A 86 15.85 0.06 6.77
C SER A 86 16.56 -0.88 7.76
N PRO A 87 17.74 -0.47 8.30
CA PRO A 87 18.37 -1.16 9.42
C PRO A 87 17.41 -1.36 10.59
N ILE A 88 17.57 -2.47 11.30
CA ILE A 88 16.62 -2.88 12.35
C ILE A 88 16.46 -1.84 13.46
N GLU A 89 17.54 -1.13 13.77
CA GLU A 89 17.61 -0.13 14.86
C GLU A 89 16.74 1.09 14.61
N ILE A 90 16.41 1.38 13.33
CA ILE A 90 15.62 2.56 12.96
C ILE A 90 14.27 2.23 12.34
N ARG A 91 13.91 0.94 12.21
CA ARG A 91 12.66 0.50 11.56
C ARG A 91 11.41 1.14 12.15
N GLU A 92 11.34 1.21 13.47
CA GLU A 92 10.19 1.82 14.14
C GLU A 92 10.10 3.32 13.80
N LYS A 93 11.22 4.02 13.89
CA LYS A 93 11.29 5.47 13.60
C LYS A 93 10.85 5.77 12.15
N VAL A 94 11.39 5.05 11.18
CA VAL A 94 11.04 5.29 9.77
C VAL A 94 9.60 4.90 9.46
N GLY A 95 9.07 3.87 10.12
CA GLY A 95 7.66 3.50 10.01
C GLY A 95 6.73 4.60 10.52
N LYS A 96 7.04 5.21 11.68
CA LYS A 96 6.29 6.36 12.21
C LYS A 96 6.37 7.58 11.29
N ILE A 97 7.53 7.87 10.72
CA ILE A 97 7.69 8.97 9.76
C ILE A 97 6.78 8.75 8.53
N GLU A 98 6.79 7.55 7.98
CA GLU A 98 5.92 7.20 6.85
C GLU A 98 4.42 7.34 7.23
N CYS A 99 4.02 6.84 8.39
CA CYS A 99 2.65 6.94 8.88
C CYS A 99 2.20 8.41 9.04
N ILE A 100 3.03 9.27 9.63
CA ILE A 100 2.76 10.70 9.76
C ILE A 100 2.65 11.35 8.38
N TRP A 101 3.60 11.05 7.49
CA TRP A 101 3.58 11.57 6.13
C TRP A 101 2.28 11.20 5.38
N GLN A 102 1.83 9.96 5.51
CA GLN A 102 0.56 9.50 4.93
C GLN A 102 -0.62 10.32 5.46
N ARG A 103 -0.70 10.53 6.78
CA ARG A 103 -1.76 11.34 7.42
C ARG A 103 -1.74 12.79 6.96
N ASP A 104 -0.56 13.40 6.89
CA ASP A 104 -0.39 14.80 6.46
C ASP A 104 -0.81 15.02 5.00
N ASN A 105 -0.80 13.96 4.18
CA ASN A 105 -1.22 14.00 2.77
C ASN A 105 -2.69 13.57 2.55
N LEU A 106 -3.43 13.24 3.60
CA LEU A 106 -4.85 12.93 3.47
C LEU A 106 -5.67 14.20 3.13
N PRO A 107 -6.64 14.07 2.20
CA PRO A 107 -7.62 15.15 2.01
C PRO A 107 -8.38 15.42 3.30
N LYS A 108 -8.55 16.70 3.66
CA LYS A 108 -9.24 17.11 4.90
C LYS A 108 -10.64 16.49 5.05
N ALA A 109 -11.36 16.32 3.93
CA ALA A 109 -12.72 15.78 3.93
C ALA A 109 -12.83 14.35 4.46
N ILE A 110 -11.76 13.55 4.41
CA ILE A 110 -11.75 12.15 4.85
C ILE A 110 -10.80 11.90 6.03
N TYR A 111 -10.12 12.93 6.52
CA TYR A 111 -9.08 12.77 7.54
C TYR A 111 -9.59 12.05 8.79
N ASP A 112 -10.66 12.57 9.42
CA ASP A 112 -11.20 12.01 10.66
C ASP A 112 -11.73 10.59 10.46
N LEU A 113 -12.33 10.30 9.30
CA LEU A 113 -12.81 8.96 8.95
C LEU A 113 -11.63 7.96 8.88
N VAL A 114 -10.57 8.33 8.18
CA VAL A 114 -9.38 7.46 8.03
C VAL A 114 -8.69 7.25 9.37
N ILE A 115 -8.51 8.31 10.19
CA ILE A 115 -7.90 8.18 11.52
C ILE A 115 -8.73 7.26 12.42
N SER A 116 -10.05 7.40 12.43
CA SER A 116 -10.95 6.52 13.21
C SER A 116 -10.82 5.06 12.77
N ASP A 117 -10.78 4.79 11.46
CA ASP A 117 -10.63 3.44 10.94
C ASP A 117 -9.23 2.86 11.23
N GLN A 118 -8.18 3.67 11.13
CA GLN A 118 -6.83 3.28 11.54
C GLN A 118 -6.79 2.86 13.02
N GLN A 119 -7.41 3.64 13.92
CA GLN A 119 -7.47 3.30 15.34
C GLN A 119 -8.21 2.00 15.59
N THR A 120 -9.36 1.80 14.95
CA THR A 120 -10.19 0.62 15.10
C THR A 120 -9.51 -0.66 14.61
N ARG A 121 -8.77 -0.57 13.51
CA ARG A 121 -8.17 -1.72 12.81
C ARG A 121 -6.66 -1.85 13.02
N ASN A 122 -6.04 -1.04 13.88
CA ASN A 122 -4.60 -0.94 14.04
C ASN A 122 -3.91 -2.27 14.36
N ILE A 123 -4.49 -3.06 15.27
CA ILE A 123 -3.94 -4.38 15.65
C ILE A 123 -3.86 -5.32 14.45
N LYS A 124 -4.85 -5.31 13.57
CA LYS A 124 -4.87 -6.09 12.32
C LYS A 124 -3.70 -5.74 11.39
N PHE A 125 -3.21 -4.50 11.47
CA PHE A 125 -2.12 -3.98 10.66
C PHE A 125 -0.82 -3.78 11.47
N TRP A 126 -0.53 -4.72 12.37
CA TRP A 126 0.73 -4.78 13.15
C TRP A 126 0.99 -3.54 14.01
N SER A 127 -0.05 -2.81 14.39
CA SER A 127 0.05 -1.54 15.13
C SER A 127 0.90 -0.48 14.41
N PHE A 128 0.92 -0.50 13.08
CA PHE A 128 1.71 0.44 12.29
C PHE A 128 1.14 1.86 12.25
N PHE A 129 -0.09 2.02 12.71
CA PHE A 129 -0.76 3.33 12.78
C PHE A 129 -0.61 4.00 14.14
N ASP A 130 0.30 3.55 15.01
CA ASP A 130 0.66 4.20 16.27
C ASP A 130 1.67 5.33 15.99
N CYS A 131 1.25 6.30 15.26
CA CYS A 131 2.00 7.52 14.96
C CYS A 131 1.19 8.81 15.36
#